data_228078af8a6c6dbc4c733549a8e6d0a6
#
_entry.id   228078af8a6c6dbc4c733549a8e6d0a6
#
_cell.length_a   1.000
_cell.length_b   1.000
_cell.length_c   1.000
_cell.angle_alpha   90.00
_cell.angle_beta   90.00
_cell.angle_gamma   90.00
#
_symmetry.space_group_name_H-M   'P 1'
#
loop_
_entity.id
_entity.type
_entity.pdbx_description
1 polymer ?
#
loop_
_entity_poly.entity_id
_entity_poly.type
_entity_poly.pdbx_seq_one_letter_code
_entity_poly.pdbx_strand_id
1 'polypeptide(L)'
;MRTAAKILAVSAAAALLAVSPLMATILKHMNLEDLAGNADRIFSGTVIEIDKGSLEVGGGKLATVTYRVVVDTAFRGEFIDKEGTMIADLRMVSDPGPSRSGELTRFPVLPRMPEIQLGGRYLFFTTAPSEVGLSTTVGLGQGCFRISGDPGEELLVNEFDNLGLFRGMAVAGAPERGPIPYSSLAERIHALLGGK
;
A
#
# COMPACT_ATOMS: atom_id res chain seq x y z
N MET A 1 -48.08 35.60 -16.05
CA MET A 1 -47.95 34.28 -15.42
C MET A 1 -47.10 33.24 -16.18
N ARG A 2 -47.05 33.26 -17.53
CA ARG A 2 -46.27 32.29 -18.33
C ARG A 2 -44.75 32.48 -18.28
N THR A 3 -44.23 33.68 -18.00
CA THR A 3 -42.80 34.01 -17.95
C THR A 3 -42.14 33.57 -16.64
N ALA A 4 -42.85 33.71 -15.50
CA ALA A 4 -42.34 33.27 -14.19
C ALA A 4 -42.17 31.76 -14.10
N ALA A 5 -43.07 30.97 -14.70
CA ALA A 5 -43.00 29.52 -14.73
C ALA A 5 -41.81 28.99 -15.56
N LYS A 6 -41.41 29.72 -16.63
CA LYS A 6 -40.24 29.35 -17.44
C LYS A 6 -38.92 29.61 -16.73
N ILE A 7 -38.82 30.69 -15.95
CA ILE A 7 -37.63 31.02 -15.16
C ILE A 7 -37.44 29.98 -14.04
N LEU A 8 -38.51 29.57 -13.38
CA LEU A 8 -38.46 28.56 -12.32
C LEU A 8 -38.02 27.18 -12.85
N ALA A 9 -38.47 26.80 -14.04
CA ALA A 9 -38.11 25.52 -14.66
C ALA A 9 -36.65 25.49 -15.09
N VAL A 10 -36.08 26.61 -15.57
CA VAL A 10 -34.64 26.69 -15.93
C VAL A 10 -33.76 26.65 -14.70
N SER A 11 -34.16 27.30 -13.61
CA SER A 11 -33.41 27.26 -12.33
C SER A 11 -33.38 25.86 -11.70
N ALA A 12 -34.47 25.11 -11.79
CA ALA A 12 -34.52 23.73 -11.30
C ALA A 12 -33.67 22.77 -12.14
N ALA A 13 -33.61 22.95 -13.46
CA ALA A 13 -32.76 22.15 -14.33
C ALA A 13 -31.27 22.44 -14.13
N ALA A 14 -30.85 23.67 -13.84
CA ALA A 14 -29.50 24.04 -13.54
C ALA A 14 -29.01 23.47 -12.16
N ALA A 15 -29.90 23.35 -11.19
CA ALA A 15 -29.58 22.76 -9.89
C ALA A 15 -29.37 21.24 -9.95
N LEU A 16 -30.01 20.54 -10.88
CA LEU A 16 -29.82 19.09 -11.06
C LEU A 16 -28.46 18.72 -11.72
N LEU A 17 -27.85 19.65 -12.46
CA LEU A 17 -26.55 19.43 -13.12
C LEU A 17 -25.34 19.65 -12.19
N ALA A 18 -25.54 20.18 -11.00
CA ALA A 18 -24.46 20.47 -10.03
C ALA A 18 -24.13 19.30 -9.09
N VAL A 19 -24.83 18.17 -9.19
CA VAL A 19 -24.47 16.95 -8.45
C VAL A 19 -23.41 16.20 -9.24
N SER A 20 -22.18 16.70 -9.21
CA SER A 20 -21.03 15.90 -9.61
C SER A 20 -21.00 14.68 -8.69
N PRO A 21 -21.04 13.44 -9.21
CA PRO A 21 -20.82 12.29 -8.35
C PRO A 21 -19.42 12.43 -7.75
N LEU A 22 -19.33 12.63 -6.44
CA LEU A 22 -18.11 12.40 -5.71
C LEU A 22 -17.80 10.91 -5.92
N MET A 23 -16.98 10.62 -6.92
CA MET A 23 -16.38 9.29 -7.10
C MET A 23 -15.45 9.08 -5.91
N ALA A 24 -16.02 8.65 -4.80
CA ALA A 24 -15.23 8.08 -3.71
C ALA A 24 -14.52 6.86 -4.30
N THR A 25 -13.21 6.94 -4.45
CA THR A 25 -12.40 5.79 -4.82
C THR A 25 -12.55 4.77 -3.69
N ILE A 26 -13.44 3.79 -3.88
CA ILE A 26 -13.62 2.69 -2.93
C ILE A 26 -12.40 1.80 -3.09
N LEU A 27 -11.51 1.85 -2.12
CA LEU A 27 -10.39 0.92 -2.07
C LEU A 27 -10.95 -0.49 -1.86
N LYS A 28 -10.75 -1.37 -2.84
CA LYS A 28 -11.14 -2.79 -2.74
C LYS A 28 -10.34 -3.44 -1.63
N HIS A 29 -11.00 -4.03 -0.65
CA HIS A 29 -10.32 -4.87 0.34
C HIS A 29 -9.83 -6.15 -0.34
N MET A 30 -8.52 -6.39 -0.22
CA MET A 30 -7.83 -7.55 -0.76
C MET A 30 -7.68 -8.60 0.35
N ASN A 31 -7.92 -9.85 0.04
CA ASN A 31 -7.59 -10.96 0.92
C ASN A 31 -6.13 -11.41 0.69
N LEU A 32 -5.65 -12.38 1.45
CA LEU A 32 -4.27 -12.85 1.36
C LEU A 32 -3.93 -13.47 -0.01
N GLU A 33 -4.89 -14.14 -0.65
CA GLU A 33 -4.72 -14.68 -2.01
C GLU A 33 -4.58 -13.55 -3.03
N ASP A 34 -5.42 -12.51 -2.94
CA ASP A 34 -5.32 -11.32 -3.78
C ASP A 34 -3.95 -10.62 -3.58
N LEU A 35 -3.51 -10.44 -2.32
CA LEU A 35 -2.21 -9.84 -2.02
C LEU A 35 -1.06 -10.65 -2.59
N ALA A 36 -1.05 -11.97 -2.34
CA ALA A 36 -0.01 -12.87 -2.84
C ALA A 36 -0.04 -13.01 -4.36
N GLY A 37 -1.23 -13.00 -4.97
CA GLY A 37 -1.41 -13.10 -6.42
C GLY A 37 -0.91 -11.87 -7.19
N ASN A 38 -0.98 -10.68 -6.58
CA ASN A 38 -0.56 -9.41 -7.18
C ASN A 38 0.84 -8.95 -6.76
N ALA A 39 1.53 -9.69 -5.88
CA ALA A 39 2.87 -9.35 -5.44
C ALA A 39 3.94 -10.06 -6.29
N ASP A 40 4.95 -9.32 -6.74
CA ASP A 40 6.17 -9.88 -7.33
C ASP A 40 7.17 -10.29 -6.26
N ARG A 41 7.26 -9.49 -5.18
CA ARG A 41 8.11 -9.80 -4.04
C ARG A 41 7.27 -9.88 -2.78
N ILE A 42 7.54 -10.92 -1.97
CA ILE A 42 6.95 -11.12 -0.65
C ILE A 42 8.10 -11.44 0.30
N PHE A 43 8.32 -10.60 1.29
CA PHE A 43 9.42 -10.73 2.22
C PHE A 43 9.16 -10.04 3.55
N SER A 44 9.79 -10.49 4.61
CA SER A 44 9.88 -9.73 5.86
C SER A 44 11.28 -9.21 6.08
N GLY A 45 11.39 -8.11 6.82
CA GLY A 45 12.69 -7.52 7.09
C GLY A 45 12.61 -6.24 7.91
N THR A 46 13.80 -5.72 8.21
CA THR A 46 14.01 -4.52 9.02
C THR A 46 14.44 -3.36 8.14
N VAL A 47 13.77 -2.22 8.28
CA VAL A 47 14.12 -0.98 7.55
C VAL A 47 15.37 -0.35 8.17
N ILE A 48 16.45 -0.30 7.41
CA ILE A 48 17.74 0.22 7.87
C ILE A 48 18.09 1.61 7.34
N GLU A 49 17.38 2.06 6.30
CA GLU A 49 17.60 3.37 5.69
C GLU A 49 16.31 3.89 5.06
N ILE A 50 16.10 5.20 5.17
CA ILE A 50 15.01 5.92 4.50
C ILE A 50 15.62 7.12 3.78
N ASP A 51 15.62 7.10 2.45
CA ASP A 51 16.17 8.17 1.62
C ASP A 51 15.06 8.88 0.85
N LYS A 52 15.00 10.22 0.98
CA LYS A 52 14.04 11.06 0.25
C LYS A 52 14.69 11.62 -0.99
N GLY A 53 14.04 11.41 -2.12
CA GLY A 53 14.54 11.84 -3.42
C GLY A 53 13.46 12.41 -4.31
N SER A 54 13.81 12.56 -5.57
CA SER A 54 12.85 12.91 -6.62
C SER A 54 13.19 12.18 -7.91
N LEU A 55 12.18 12.03 -8.76
CA LEU A 55 12.29 11.45 -10.09
C LEU A 55 11.73 12.45 -11.10
N GLU A 56 12.43 12.67 -12.20
CA GLU A 56 11.90 13.48 -13.30
C GLU A 56 11.06 12.61 -14.24
N VAL A 57 9.75 12.92 -14.31
CA VAL A 57 8.78 12.19 -15.13
C VAL A 57 7.81 13.17 -15.77
N GLY A 58 7.60 13.03 -17.09
CA GLY A 58 6.60 13.82 -17.80
C GLY A 58 6.84 15.33 -17.77
N GLY A 59 8.09 15.78 -17.63
CA GLY A 59 8.44 17.21 -17.54
C GLY A 59 8.26 17.83 -16.16
N GLY A 60 7.96 17.02 -15.13
CA GLY A 60 7.84 17.44 -13.74
C GLY A 60 8.70 16.61 -12.78
N LYS A 61 8.80 17.06 -11.53
CA LYS A 61 9.49 16.33 -10.45
C LYS A 61 8.47 15.61 -9.57
N LEU A 62 8.62 14.30 -9.48
CA LEU A 62 7.83 13.42 -8.60
C LEU A 62 8.66 13.14 -7.33
N ALA A 63 8.17 13.53 -6.16
CA ALA A 63 8.83 13.22 -4.89
C ALA A 63 8.79 11.71 -4.65
N THR A 64 9.92 11.15 -4.20
CA THR A 64 10.05 9.73 -3.92
C THR A 64 10.67 9.50 -2.55
N VAL A 65 10.42 8.34 -1.98
CA VAL A 65 11.09 7.81 -0.81
C VAL A 65 11.58 6.39 -1.12
N THR A 66 12.82 6.10 -0.77
CA THR A 66 13.41 4.76 -0.89
C THR A 66 13.61 4.19 0.51
N TYR A 67 13.00 3.05 0.78
CA TYR A 67 13.23 2.28 1.99
C TYR A 67 14.20 1.16 1.66
N ARG A 68 15.32 1.10 2.37
CA ARG A 68 16.25 -0.03 2.32
C ARG A 68 15.95 -0.98 3.45
N VAL A 69 15.71 -2.23 3.10
CA VAL A 69 15.28 -3.27 4.04
C VAL A 69 16.30 -4.40 4.02
N VAL A 70 16.83 -4.76 5.19
CA VAL A 70 17.51 -6.06 5.38
C VAL A 70 16.43 -7.12 5.45
N VAL A 71 16.51 -8.09 4.55
CA VAL A 71 15.51 -9.15 4.43
C VAL A 71 15.82 -10.26 5.43
N ASP A 72 14.89 -10.52 6.34
CA ASP A 72 14.99 -11.61 7.32
C ASP A 72 14.47 -12.92 6.72
N THR A 73 13.32 -12.85 6.02
CA THR A 73 12.68 -14.00 5.37
C THR A 73 12.22 -13.61 3.96
N ALA A 74 12.68 -14.34 2.96
CA ALA A 74 12.27 -14.21 1.58
C ALA A 74 11.24 -15.32 1.24
N PHE A 75 9.99 -14.94 0.92
CA PHE A 75 8.95 -15.87 0.49
C PHE A 75 8.89 -15.96 -1.03
N ARG A 76 9.04 -14.83 -1.73
CA ARG A 76 9.01 -14.72 -3.20
C ARG A 76 9.85 -13.54 -3.66
N GLY A 77 10.46 -13.66 -4.86
CA GLY A 77 11.16 -12.60 -5.57
C GLY A 77 12.66 -12.67 -5.44
N GLU A 78 13.33 -11.72 -6.11
CA GLU A 78 14.78 -11.60 -6.12
C GLU A 78 15.22 -10.43 -5.24
N PHE A 79 16.34 -10.60 -4.56
CA PHE A 79 16.91 -9.63 -3.63
C PHE A 79 18.39 -9.42 -3.93
N ILE A 80 18.90 -8.24 -3.60
CA ILE A 80 20.31 -7.92 -3.77
C ILE A 80 21.10 -8.59 -2.65
N ASP A 81 22.05 -9.45 -3.00
CA ASP A 81 23.00 -9.99 -2.02
C ASP A 81 24.17 -9.01 -1.87
N LYS A 82 24.38 -8.53 -0.65
CA LYS A 82 25.54 -7.73 -0.27
C LYS A 82 26.28 -8.47 0.85
N GLU A 83 27.35 -9.14 0.49
CA GLU A 83 28.23 -9.84 1.45
C GLU A 83 27.47 -10.83 2.36
N GLY A 84 26.53 -11.59 1.79
CA GLY A 84 25.70 -12.55 2.52
C GLY A 84 24.47 -11.94 3.20
N THR A 85 24.20 -10.65 2.98
CA THR A 85 22.99 -9.98 3.49
C THR A 85 22.04 -9.67 2.34
N MET A 86 20.83 -10.22 2.41
CA MET A 86 19.79 -9.91 1.42
C MET A 86 19.22 -8.51 1.67
N ILE A 87 19.20 -7.69 0.62
CA ILE A 87 18.69 -6.32 0.68
C ILE A 87 17.55 -6.16 -0.33
N ALA A 88 16.50 -5.50 0.11
CA ALA A 88 15.41 -5.02 -0.74
C ALA A 88 15.36 -3.49 -0.70
N ASP A 89 15.48 -2.85 -1.86
CA ASP A 89 15.17 -1.43 -2.02
C ASP A 89 13.71 -1.30 -2.52
N LEU A 90 12.91 -0.52 -1.79
CA LEU A 90 11.51 -0.22 -2.11
C LEU A 90 11.39 1.29 -2.35
N ARG A 91 11.36 1.71 -3.62
CA ARG A 91 11.22 3.11 -4.00
C ARG A 91 9.78 3.43 -4.33
N MET A 92 9.17 4.28 -3.52
CA MET A 92 7.77 4.66 -3.61
C MET A 92 7.60 6.15 -3.91
N VAL A 93 6.46 6.52 -4.47
CA VAL A 93 6.02 7.92 -4.52
C VAL A 93 5.77 8.41 -3.10
N SER A 94 6.24 9.60 -2.78
CA SER A 94 6.01 10.21 -1.47
C SER A 94 5.26 11.53 -1.60
N ASP A 95 4.68 11.98 -0.49
CA ASP A 95 4.14 13.33 -0.40
C ASP A 95 5.30 14.34 -0.45
N PRO A 96 5.30 15.31 -1.39
CA PRO A 96 6.32 16.35 -1.44
C PRO A 96 6.31 17.27 -0.22
N GLY A 97 5.26 17.19 0.63
CA GLY A 97 5.03 18.11 1.74
C GLY A 97 4.55 19.49 1.24
N PRO A 98 4.41 20.46 2.15
CA PRO A 98 3.99 21.81 1.79
C PRO A 98 5.06 22.49 0.92
N SER A 99 4.69 22.87 -0.30
CA SER A 99 5.57 23.64 -1.19
C SER A 99 5.82 25.04 -0.62
N ARG A 100 7.10 25.40 -0.47
CA ARG A 100 7.49 26.77 -0.08
C ARG A 100 7.30 27.80 -1.18
N SER A 101 7.06 27.38 -2.43
CA SER A 101 6.97 28.27 -3.60
C SER A 101 5.54 28.61 -4.04
N GLY A 102 4.51 28.20 -3.30
CA GLY A 102 3.12 28.51 -3.65
C GLY A 102 2.59 27.79 -4.91
N GLU A 103 3.43 27.06 -5.62
CA GLU A 103 3.06 26.24 -6.76
C GLU A 103 2.56 24.89 -6.25
N LEU A 104 1.23 24.80 -6.14
CA LEU A 104 0.52 23.61 -5.67
C LEU A 104 0.53 22.53 -6.73
N THR A 105 1.63 21.82 -6.89
CA THR A 105 1.60 20.50 -7.52
C THR A 105 1.04 19.50 -6.49
N ARG A 106 -0.26 19.57 -6.25
CA ARG A 106 -0.97 18.58 -5.43
C ARG A 106 -1.05 17.29 -6.21
N PHE A 107 -0.10 16.41 -6.01
CA PHE A 107 -0.38 15.00 -6.23
C PHE A 107 -1.33 14.57 -5.11
N PRO A 108 -2.48 13.95 -5.42
CA PRO A 108 -3.33 13.41 -4.37
C PRO A 108 -2.49 12.39 -3.59
N VAL A 109 -2.22 12.70 -2.32
CA VAL A 109 -1.68 11.71 -1.39
C VAL A 109 -2.68 10.55 -1.40
N LEU A 110 -2.21 9.38 -1.81
CA LEU A 110 -3.06 8.20 -1.78
C LEU A 110 -3.39 7.92 -0.32
N PRO A 111 -4.67 7.99 0.06
CA PRO A 111 -5.06 7.77 1.45
C PRO A 111 -4.62 6.36 1.87
N ARG A 112 -4.13 6.25 3.11
CA ARG A 112 -3.69 4.97 3.70
C ARG A 112 -2.46 4.33 3.05
N MET A 113 -1.49 5.14 2.66
CA MET A 113 -0.12 4.66 2.46
C MET A 113 0.44 4.15 3.79
N PRO A 114 1.24 3.06 3.78
CA PRO A 114 1.80 2.53 5.01
C PRO A 114 2.78 3.52 5.64
N GLU A 115 2.71 3.69 6.97
CA GLU A 115 3.71 4.42 7.74
C GLU A 115 4.91 3.51 8.03
N ILE A 116 5.94 3.60 7.20
CA ILE A 116 7.16 2.82 7.32
C ILE A 116 8.20 3.64 8.09
N GLN A 117 8.71 3.08 9.20
CA GLN A 117 9.64 3.75 10.10
C GLN A 117 11.02 3.09 10.07
N LEU A 118 12.07 3.91 10.27
CA LEU A 118 13.44 3.44 10.42
C LEU A 118 13.53 2.51 11.65
N GLY A 119 14.21 1.37 11.50
CA GLY A 119 14.30 0.33 12.53
C GLY A 119 13.05 -0.51 12.69
N GLY A 120 11.94 -0.17 12.01
CA GLY A 120 10.72 -0.99 12.04
C GLY A 120 10.87 -2.29 11.26
N ARG A 121 10.21 -3.34 11.74
CA ARG A 121 10.12 -4.64 11.06
C ARG A 121 8.77 -4.76 10.37
N TYR A 122 8.78 -5.26 9.14
CA TYR A 122 7.57 -5.36 8.33
C TYR A 122 7.58 -6.65 7.49
N LEU A 123 6.37 -7.12 7.16
CA LEU A 123 6.13 -8.07 6.07
C LEU A 123 5.55 -7.27 4.90
N PHE A 124 6.19 -7.39 3.75
CA PHE A 124 5.87 -6.65 2.54
C PHE A 124 5.35 -7.56 1.44
N PHE A 125 4.28 -7.12 0.78
CA PHE A 125 3.81 -7.59 -0.51
C PHE A 125 3.98 -6.44 -1.49
N THR A 126 4.93 -6.52 -2.42
CA THR A 126 5.28 -5.41 -3.32
C THR A 126 5.13 -5.79 -4.78
N THR A 127 4.80 -4.77 -5.59
CA THR A 127 4.82 -4.91 -7.05
C THR A 127 6.26 -4.98 -7.56
N ALA A 128 6.45 -5.45 -8.79
CA ALA A 128 7.70 -5.29 -9.51
C ALA A 128 8.07 -3.79 -9.63
N PRO A 129 9.37 -3.47 -9.67
CA PRO A 129 9.79 -2.13 -10.04
C PRO A 129 9.33 -1.80 -11.47
N SER A 130 8.77 -0.61 -11.65
CA SER A 130 8.47 -0.07 -12.99
C SER A 130 9.75 0.24 -13.77
N GLU A 131 9.65 0.60 -15.04
CA GLU A 131 10.79 1.02 -15.88
C GLU A 131 11.62 2.16 -15.27
N VAL A 132 10.98 3.00 -14.44
CA VAL A 132 11.65 4.10 -13.73
C VAL A 132 12.05 3.72 -12.29
N GLY A 133 11.99 2.44 -11.94
CA GLY A 133 12.41 1.90 -10.66
C GLY A 133 11.45 2.15 -9.50
N LEU A 134 10.22 2.63 -9.76
CA LEU A 134 9.20 2.78 -8.73
C LEU A 134 8.48 1.46 -8.48
N SER A 135 8.28 1.10 -7.23
CA SER A 135 7.40 0.02 -6.81
C SER A 135 6.47 0.51 -5.69
N THR A 136 5.52 -0.30 -5.31
CA THR A 136 4.60 0.03 -4.21
C THR A 136 4.20 -1.24 -3.48
N THR A 137 3.64 -1.08 -2.29
CA THR A 137 2.96 -2.18 -1.61
C THR A 137 1.63 -2.48 -2.28
N VAL A 138 1.32 -3.75 -2.47
CA VAL A 138 0.07 -4.20 -3.08
C VAL A 138 -1.11 -3.74 -2.25
N GLY A 139 -2.10 -3.10 -2.88
CA GLY A 139 -3.25 -2.56 -2.18
C GLY A 139 -2.90 -1.44 -1.19
N LEU A 140 -1.79 -0.71 -1.40
CA LEU A 140 -1.30 0.34 -0.53
C LEU A 140 -0.98 -0.20 0.88
N GLY A 141 -1.57 0.38 1.94
CA GLY A 141 -1.38 -0.08 3.31
C GLY A 141 -1.88 -1.51 3.60
N GLN A 142 -2.59 -2.16 2.68
CA GLN A 142 -3.01 -3.56 2.86
C GLN A 142 -1.84 -4.54 2.74
N GLY A 143 -0.91 -4.30 1.82
CA GLY A 143 0.24 -5.17 1.56
C GLY A 143 1.48 -4.84 2.40
N CYS A 144 1.35 -4.03 3.45
CA CYS A 144 2.42 -3.72 4.39
C CYS A 144 1.94 -4.00 5.80
N PHE A 145 2.52 -5.01 6.44
CA PHE A 145 2.18 -5.42 7.81
C PHE A 145 3.31 -5.07 8.73
N ARG A 146 3.04 -4.30 9.78
CA ARG A 146 3.99 -4.05 10.85
C ARG A 146 4.13 -5.31 11.70
N ILE A 147 5.35 -5.70 12.00
CA ILE A 147 5.70 -6.79 12.91
C ILE A 147 6.01 -6.18 14.27
N SER A 148 5.37 -6.67 15.32
CA SER A 148 5.57 -6.23 16.70
C SER A 148 5.51 -7.42 17.67
N GLY A 149 6.07 -7.28 18.86
CA GLY A 149 6.16 -8.34 19.86
C GLY A 149 7.56 -8.93 19.97
N ASP A 150 7.74 -9.81 20.95
CA ASP A 150 9.00 -10.49 21.20
C ASP A 150 9.24 -11.62 20.20
N PRO A 151 10.51 -12.04 19.98
CA PRO A 151 10.83 -13.17 19.10
C PRO A 151 10.05 -14.43 19.47
N GLY A 152 9.31 -14.98 18.50
CA GLY A 152 8.44 -16.16 18.68
C GLY A 152 6.99 -15.84 19.04
N GLU A 153 6.69 -14.61 19.45
CA GLU A 153 5.34 -14.13 19.77
C GLU A 153 4.95 -12.92 18.90
N GLU A 154 5.63 -12.77 17.75
CA GLU A 154 5.39 -11.63 16.87
C GLU A 154 3.98 -11.62 16.30
N LEU A 155 3.40 -10.43 16.25
CA LEU A 155 2.09 -10.14 15.69
C LEU A 155 2.23 -9.21 14.47
N LEU A 156 1.36 -9.42 13.49
CA LEU A 156 1.24 -8.66 12.25
C LEU A 156 -0.04 -7.86 12.21
N VAL A 157 0.06 -6.59 11.84
CA VAL A 157 -1.10 -5.74 11.57
C VAL A 157 -0.78 -4.76 10.42
N ASN A 158 -1.73 -4.58 9.50
CA ASN A 158 -1.64 -3.58 8.44
C ASN A 158 -2.47 -2.33 8.76
N GLU A 159 -2.43 -1.30 7.90
CA GLU A 159 -3.16 -0.03 8.10
C GLU A 159 -4.69 -0.18 8.14
N PHE A 160 -5.22 -1.34 7.81
CA PHE A 160 -6.65 -1.66 7.81
C PHE A 160 -7.04 -2.60 8.96
N ASP A 161 -6.15 -2.77 9.96
CA ASP A 161 -6.38 -3.68 11.07
C ASP A 161 -6.67 -5.12 10.56
N ASN A 162 -6.01 -5.53 9.48
CA ASN A 162 -6.18 -6.82 8.81
C ASN A 162 -7.61 -7.14 8.37
N LEU A 163 -8.49 -6.14 8.27
CA LEU A 163 -9.91 -6.34 7.93
C LEU A 163 -10.06 -7.09 6.61
N GLY A 164 -10.73 -8.23 6.67
CA GLY A 164 -11.06 -9.05 5.50
C GLY A 164 -9.87 -9.80 4.89
N LEU A 165 -8.72 -9.89 5.57
CA LEU A 165 -7.52 -10.57 5.07
C LEU A 165 -7.77 -12.04 4.70
N PHE A 166 -8.69 -12.72 5.39
CA PHE A 166 -9.05 -14.12 5.12
C PHE A 166 -10.43 -14.28 4.49
N ARG A 167 -11.03 -13.20 3.98
CA ARG A 167 -12.35 -13.25 3.35
C ARG A 167 -12.35 -14.19 2.15
N GLY A 168 -13.31 -15.13 2.13
CA GLY A 168 -13.46 -16.11 1.06
C GLY A 168 -12.47 -17.27 1.11
N MET A 169 -11.57 -17.29 2.09
CA MET A 169 -10.62 -18.38 2.28
C MET A 169 -11.13 -19.37 3.32
N ALA A 170 -10.89 -20.67 3.10
CA ALA A 170 -11.26 -21.73 4.05
C ALA A 170 -10.25 -21.81 5.21
N VAL A 171 -10.27 -20.81 6.09
CA VAL A 171 -9.35 -20.68 7.21
C VAL A 171 -10.12 -20.80 8.51
N ALA A 172 -10.03 -21.97 9.16
CA ALA A 172 -10.70 -22.21 10.44
C ALA A 172 -10.13 -21.27 11.52
N GLY A 173 -11.02 -20.59 12.27
CA GLY A 173 -10.65 -19.71 13.37
C GLY A 173 -9.94 -18.42 12.95
N ALA A 174 -9.93 -18.06 11.65
CA ALA A 174 -9.34 -16.82 11.21
C ALA A 174 -10.09 -15.61 11.77
N PRO A 175 -9.39 -14.61 12.34
CA PRO A 175 -10.04 -13.40 12.80
C PRO A 175 -10.56 -12.58 11.60
N GLU A 176 -11.69 -11.92 11.77
CA GLU A 176 -12.22 -11.00 10.76
C GLU A 176 -11.33 -9.75 10.63
N ARG A 177 -10.70 -9.35 11.74
CA ARG A 177 -9.80 -8.21 11.87
C ARG A 177 -8.89 -8.39 13.10
N GLY A 178 -7.92 -7.49 13.26
CA GLY A 178 -7.00 -7.44 14.39
C GLY A 178 -5.65 -8.12 14.12
N PRO A 179 -4.73 -8.07 15.09
CA PRO A 179 -3.41 -8.65 14.95
C PRO A 179 -3.44 -10.17 14.73
N ILE A 180 -2.48 -10.66 13.93
CA ILE A 180 -2.36 -12.07 13.56
C ILE A 180 -0.94 -12.54 13.90
N PRO A 181 -0.73 -13.73 14.46
CA PRO A 181 0.60 -14.28 14.68
C PRO A 181 1.40 -14.36 13.37
N TYR A 182 2.66 -13.90 13.41
CA TYR A 182 3.57 -13.93 12.26
C TYR A 182 3.72 -15.36 11.70
N SER A 183 3.94 -16.34 12.58
CA SER A 183 4.09 -17.74 12.20
C SER A 183 2.88 -18.26 11.41
N SER A 184 1.67 -17.96 11.88
CA SER A 184 0.44 -18.37 11.20
C SER A 184 0.29 -17.76 9.80
N LEU A 185 0.67 -16.48 9.62
CA LEU A 185 0.60 -15.85 8.31
C LEU A 185 1.70 -16.36 7.39
N ALA A 186 2.92 -16.57 7.91
CA ALA A 186 4.05 -17.12 7.16
C ALA A 186 3.74 -18.53 6.62
N GLU A 187 3.18 -19.42 7.43
CA GLU A 187 2.75 -20.75 7.00
C GLU A 187 1.74 -20.68 5.84
N ARG A 188 0.77 -19.77 5.93
CA ARG A 188 -0.24 -19.59 4.88
C ARG A 188 0.35 -19.04 3.58
N ILE A 189 1.31 -18.11 3.68
CA ILE A 189 2.03 -17.61 2.51
C ILE A 189 2.78 -18.78 1.86
N HIS A 190 3.51 -19.59 2.61
CA HIS A 190 4.18 -20.77 2.08
C HIS A 190 3.21 -21.74 1.40
N ALA A 191 2.06 -22.02 2.02
CA ALA A 191 1.04 -22.88 1.43
C ALA A 191 0.49 -22.33 0.10
N LEU A 192 0.23 -21.02 0.02
CA LEU A 192 -0.24 -20.36 -1.20
C LEU A 192 0.81 -20.36 -2.31
N LEU A 193 2.10 -20.27 -1.97
CA LEU A 193 3.19 -20.25 -2.94
C LEU A 193 3.64 -21.67 -3.37
N GLY A 194 3.54 -22.64 -2.49
CA GLY A 194 3.92 -24.04 -2.75
C GLY A 194 2.86 -24.87 -3.50
N GLY A 195 1.63 -24.39 -3.59
CA GLY A 195 0.50 -25.06 -4.24
C GLY A 195 0.35 -24.79 -5.74
N LYS A 196 1.37 -24.22 -6.39
CA LYS A 196 1.39 -23.97 -7.85
C LYS A 196 2.38 -24.85 -8.55
#